data_52d4afb3c8f5cc3bea7f8c3cc8233391
#
_entry.id   52d4afb3c8f5cc3bea7f8c3cc8233391
#
_cell.length_a   1.000
_cell.length_b   1.000
_cell.length_c   1.000
_cell.angle_alpha   90.00
_cell.angle_beta   90.00
_cell.angle_gamma   90.00
#
_symmetry.space_group_name_H-M   'P 1'
#
loop_
_entity.id
_entity.type
_entity.pdbx_description
1 polymer ?
#
loop_
_entity_poly.entity_id
_entity_poly.type
_entity_poly.pdbx_seq_one_letter_code
_entity_poly.pdbx_strand_id
1 'polypeptide(L)'
;MLFYANFCDMKVLLSIVFLFASLATFSQAVINFSDRAHDFGTIKEVNGAVSYDFEFVNAGTAPILIKNVESSCGCTSPQWSRQPVLPGQKGFVKATFDPKDRPGFFDKTITVYSNAKPTVVELKIKGTVEGKARTVLDDYPYELASGLRLPLEHISLMKVHKGEVKSMSVGVFNNAGKSVAVSFTDLPAYIKMAIEPQPIPDKGKATIKAAYNTAMNGEYGLNKEQVTMVVEGKKYTLPVSVFIEEDFKNIDPATAPRIEADKRYHNFGHTPAAQVVSCTYQIKNTGQTPLTIHRIYSNDERVTVEMTRKELKPGEAAALKVNT
;
A
#
# COMPACT_ATOMS: atom_id res chain seq x y z
N MET A 1 74.07 -51.41 18.57
CA MET A 1 74.04 -49.96 18.83
C MET A 1 72.56 -49.56 18.96
N LEU A 2 72.04 -49.55 20.23
CA LEU A 2 70.62 -49.32 20.48
C LEU A 2 70.38 -47.79 20.57
N PHE A 3 69.49 -47.28 19.76
CA PHE A 3 68.96 -45.92 19.92
C PHE A 3 67.87 -45.90 20.99
N TYR A 4 68.17 -45.34 22.17
CA TYR A 4 67.18 -44.93 23.15
C TYR A 4 66.62 -43.59 22.68
N ALA A 5 65.49 -43.58 22.04
CA ALA A 5 64.77 -42.37 21.80
C ALA A 5 64.09 -41.90 23.10
N ASN A 6 64.38 -40.64 23.49
CA ASN A 6 63.95 -40.03 24.74
C ASN A 6 62.44 -39.91 24.83
N PHE A 7 61.79 -40.77 25.60
CA PHE A 7 60.35 -40.72 25.93
C PHE A 7 59.95 -39.48 26.75
N CYS A 8 60.94 -38.69 27.21
CA CYS A 8 60.71 -37.49 27.99
C CYS A 8 60.28 -36.30 27.11
N ASP A 9 60.83 -36.19 25.89
CA ASP A 9 60.52 -35.09 24.98
C ASP A 9 59.12 -35.19 24.38
N MET A 10 58.58 -36.39 24.19
CA MET A 10 57.25 -36.62 23.65
C MET A 10 56.14 -36.25 24.66
N LYS A 11 56.34 -36.41 25.95
CA LYS A 11 55.43 -35.97 27.00
C LYS A 11 55.38 -34.45 27.15
N VAL A 12 56.53 -33.80 27.01
CA VAL A 12 56.62 -32.32 27.03
C VAL A 12 55.97 -31.73 25.80
N LEU A 13 56.20 -32.30 24.61
CA LEU A 13 55.55 -31.89 23.39
C LEU A 13 54.02 -32.07 23.45
N LEU A 14 53.52 -33.21 23.97
CA LEU A 14 52.08 -33.46 24.18
C LEU A 14 51.46 -32.48 25.17
N SER A 15 52.19 -32.13 26.26
CA SER A 15 51.71 -31.16 27.27
C SER A 15 51.63 -29.75 26.69
N ILE A 16 52.55 -29.36 25.84
CA ILE A 16 52.55 -28.04 25.14
C ILE A 16 51.40 -27.98 24.14
N VAL A 17 51.14 -29.06 23.37
CA VAL A 17 49.98 -29.11 22.44
C VAL A 17 48.65 -29.07 23.19
N PHE A 18 48.52 -29.72 24.35
CA PHE A 18 47.33 -29.64 25.19
C PHE A 18 47.14 -28.26 25.83
N LEU A 19 48.22 -27.54 26.15
CA LEU A 19 48.14 -26.19 26.69
C LEU A 19 47.72 -25.17 25.62
N PHE A 20 48.09 -25.36 24.34
CA PHE A 20 47.63 -24.52 23.22
C PHE A 20 46.19 -24.84 22.75
N ALA A 21 45.72 -26.09 22.93
CA ALA A 21 44.35 -26.49 22.58
C ALA A 21 43.30 -25.90 23.53
N SER A 22 43.65 -25.50 24.75
CA SER A 22 42.71 -24.93 25.73
C SER A 22 42.44 -23.44 25.57
N LEU A 23 43.07 -22.75 24.59
CA LEU A 23 42.87 -21.32 24.29
C LEU A 23 41.92 -21.04 23.14
N ALA A 24 41.19 -22.04 22.64
CA ALA A 24 40.07 -21.79 21.73
C ALA A 24 38.91 -21.14 22.50
N THR A 25 39.10 -19.91 22.97
CA THR A 25 38.00 -19.07 23.43
C THR A 25 37.08 -18.81 22.24
N PHE A 26 35.94 -19.47 22.23
CA PHE A 26 34.88 -19.14 21.22
C PHE A 26 34.53 -17.68 21.40
N SER A 27 35.09 -16.84 20.50
CA SER A 27 34.77 -15.42 20.45
C SER A 27 33.31 -15.29 20.03
N GLN A 28 32.43 -14.90 20.95
CA GLN A 28 31.02 -14.78 20.73
C GLN A 28 30.55 -13.35 21.02
N ALA A 29 29.87 -12.76 20.08
CA ALA A 29 29.15 -11.51 20.29
C ALA A 29 27.89 -11.76 21.10
N VAL A 30 27.64 -10.92 22.11
CA VAL A 30 26.42 -10.99 22.94
C VAL A 30 25.84 -9.60 23.07
N ILE A 31 24.60 -9.44 22.59
CA ILE A 31 23.88 -8.17 22.64
C ILE A 31 22.98 -8.11 23.87
N ASN A 32 23.16 -7.11 24.71
CA ASN A 32 22.35 -6.88 25.88
C ASN A 32 21.76 -5.48 25.87
N PHE A 33 20.46 -5.38 25.61
CA PHE A 33 19.71 -4.13 25.65
C PHE A 33 19.38 -3.75 27.09
N SER A 34 19.56 -2.47 27.44
CA SER A 34 19.15 -1.93 28.74
C SER A 34 17.63 -2.00 28.91
N ASP A 35 16.91 -1.65 27.85
CA ASP A 35 15.46 -1.72 27.75
C ASP A 35 15.06 -2.35 26.43
N ARG A 36 13.95 -3.09 26.43
CA ARG A 36 13.37 -3.66 25.21
C ARG A 36 11.99 -3.12 24.87
N ALA A 37 11.48 -2.25 25.71
CA ALA A 37 10.20 -1.59 25.48
C ALA A 37 10.25 -0.16 26.00
N HIS A 38 9.63 0.75 25.25
CA HIS A 38 9.47 2.14 25.66
C HIS A 38 8.02 2.56 25.50
N ASP A 39 7.48 3.23 26.53
CA ASP A 39 6.15 3.81 26.50
C ASP A 39 6.27 5.34 26.43
N PHE A 40 5.86 5.90 25.30
CA PHE A 40 5.83 7.34 25.11
C PHE A 40 4.71 8.05 25.90
N GLY A 41 3.82 7.27 26.52
CA GLY A 41 2.63 7.81 27.18
C GLY A 41 1.69 8.46 26.16
N THR A 42 1.10 9.62 26.51
CA THR A 42 0.28 10.39 25.58
C THR A 42 1.14 11.42 24.86
N ILE A 43 1.19 11.33 23.54
CA ILE A 43 1.90 12.26 22.66
C ILE A 43 0.89 13.03 21.81
N LYS A 44 1.17 14.31 21.54
CA LYS A 44 0.31 15.15 20.70
C LYS A 44 0.77 15.08 19.25
N GLU A 45 -0.15 14.81 18.34
CA GLU A 45 0.12 14.77 16.90
C GLU A 45 0.80 16.04 16.39
N VAL A 46 0.38 17.21 16.91
CA VAL A 46 0.91 18.52 16.52
C VAL A 46 2.39 18.73 16.87
N ASN A 47 2.93 17.95 17.81
CA ASN A 47 4.33 18.05 18.21
C ASN A 47 5.28 17.29 17.24
N GLY A 48 4.73 16.56 16.28
CA GLY A 48 5.50 15.80 15.29
C GLY A 48 6.07 14.49 15.84
N ALA A 49 7.06 13.97 15.13
CA ALA A 49 7.66 12.65 15.40
C ALA A 49 8.36 12.61 16.77
N VAL A 50 8.23 11.46 17.45
CA VAL A 50 8.92 11.15 18.70
C VAL A 50 9.94 10.04 18.47
N SER A 51 11.03 10.05 19.23
CA SER A 51 12.11 9.06 19.08
C SER A 51 12.57 8.54 20.42
N TYR A 52 13.01 7.29 20.45
CA TYR A 52 13.67 6.66 21.58
C TYR A 52 14.86 5.87 21.12
N ASP A 53 15.98 5.99 21.87
CA ASP A 53 17.22 5.26 21.62
C ASP A 53 17.29 4.05 22.55
N PHE A 54 17.10 2.85 21.99
CA PHE A 54 17.35 1.59 22.71
C PHE A 54 18.86 1.37 22.76
N GLU A 55 19.47 1.65 23.90
CA GLU A 55 20.89 1.39 24.10
C GLU A 55 21.14 -0.09 24.39
N PHE A 56 22.23 -0.62 23.85
CA PHE A 56 22.75 -1.95 24.19
C PHE A 56 24.24 -1.91 24.46
N VAL A 57 24.70 -2.90 25.20
CA VAL A 57 26.11 -3.15 25.44
C VAL A 57 26.50 -4.47 24.79
N ASN A 58 27.69 -4.51 24.20
CA ASN A 58 28.30 -5.76 23.79
C ASN A 58 28.90 -6.48 25.03
N ALA A 59 28.17 -7.42 25.58
CA ALA A 59 28.59 -8.23 26.71
C ALA A 59 29.42 -9.47 26.31
N GLY A 60 29.74 -9.60 25.03
CA GLY A 60 30.51 -10.71 24.47
C GLY A 60 31.97 -10.38 24.30
N THR A 61 32.68 -11.30 23.63
CA THR A 61 34.12 -11.22 23.32
C THR A 61 34.42 -10.94 21.82
N ALA A 62 33.38 -10.94 20.97
CA ALA A 62 33.48 -10.60 19.56
C ALA A 62 32.73 -9.31 19.23
N PRO A 63 33.10 -8.55 18.18
CA PRO A 63 32.35 -7.37 17.77
C PRO A 63 30.92 -7.69 17.33
N ILE A 64 29.94 -6.84 17.72
CA ILE A 64 28.56 -6.90 17.27
C ILE A 64 28.44 -6.12 15.98
N LEU A 65 27.82 -6.74 14.96
CA LEU A 65 27.35 -6.09 13.75
C LEU A 65 25.83 -6.26 13.62
N ILE A 66 25.09 -5.15 13.65
CA ILE A 66 23.68 -5.14 13.33
C ILE A 66 23.55 -5.25 11.82
N LYS A 67 22.92 -6.34 11.33
CA LYS A 67 22.77 -6.65 9.91
C LYS A 67 21.59 -5.91 9.30
N ASN A 68 20.47 -5.89 10.03
CA ASN A 68 19.23 -5.25 9.60
C ASN A 68 18.37 -4.87 10.82
N VAL A 69 17.51 -3.87 10.63
CA VAL A 69 16.46 -3.51 11.60
C VAL A 69 15.19 -3.23 10.82
N GLU A 70 14.13 -3.92 11.18
CA GLU A 70 12.82 -3.84 10.53
C GLU A 70 11.78 -3.31 11.51
N SER A 71 10.84 -2.52 11.01
CA SER A 71 9.68 -2.08 11.78
C SER A 71 8.40 -2.75 11.28
N SER A 72 7.45 -2.98 12.18
CA SER A 72 6.14 -3.58 11.86
C SER A 72 5.24 -2.68 11.00
N CYS A 73 5.60 -1.42 10.76
CA CYS A 73 4.86 -0.48 9.91
C CYS A 73 5.76 0.59 9.31
N GLY A 74 5.31 1.22 8.21
CA GLY A 74 5.98 2.38 7.61
C GLY A 74 5.93 3.67 8.46
N CYS A 75 5.19 3.66 9.57
CA CYS A 75 5.08 4.78 10.51
C CYS A 75 6.24 4.84 11.52
N THR A 76 7.13 3.86 11.51
CA THR A 76 8.29 3.78 12.40
C THR A 76 9.54 3.62 11.57
N SER A 77 10.48 4.55 11.71
CA SER A 77 11.75 4.57 10.99
C SER A 77 12.90 4.22 11.93
N PRO A 78 13.56 3.06 11.77
CA PRO A 78 14.67 2.69 12.61
C PRO A 78 16.01 3.24 12.09
N GLN A 79 16.87 3.67 13.01
CA GLN A 79 18.28 3.96 12.77
C GLN A 79 19.10 3.17 13.79
N TRP A 80 20.36 2.83 13.47
CA TRP A 80 21.19 2.03 14.37
C TRP A 80 22.68 2.23 14.12
N SER A 81 23.50 1.78 15.11
CA SER A 81 24.94 1.74 14.98
C SER A 81 25.37 0.92 13.76
N ARG A 82 25.91 1.58 12.75
CA ARG A 82 26.36 0.95 11.50
C ARG A 82 27.75 0.35 11.57
N GLN A 83 28.59 0.85 12.49
CA GLN A 83 29.92 0.34 12.74
C GLN A 83 29.87 -0.83 13.73
N PRO A 84 30.82 -1.79 13.64
CA PRO A 84 30.92 -2.86 14.61
C PRO A 84 31.10 -2.31 16.03
N VAL A 85 30.26 -2.77 16.97
CA VAL A 85 30.36 -2.41 18.40
C VAL A 85 31.30 -3.39 19.08
N LEU A 86 32.45 -2.91 19.54
CA LEU A 86 33.49 -3.74 20.17
C LEU A 86 33.05 -4.26 21.55
N PRO A 87 33.67 -5.33 22.06
CA PRO A 87 33.42 -5.83 23.40
C PRO A 87 33.47 -4.73 24.47
N GLY A 88 32.45 -4.70 25.34
CA GLY A 88 32.28 -3.70 26.39
C GLY A 88 31.79 -2.32 25.92
N GLN A 89 31.71 -2.08 24.62
CA GLN A 89 31.19 -0.81 24.10
C GLN A 89 29.67 -0.82 23.98
N LYS A 90 29.12 0.41 23.95
CA LYS A 90 27.69 0.67 23.74
C LYS A 90 27.38 0.90 22.26
N GLY A 91 26.21 0.45 21.84
CA GLY A 91 25.56 0.78 20.60
C GLY A 91 24.10 1.18 20.85
N PHE A 92 23.40 1.57 19.77
CA PHE A 92 22.01 1.97 19.85
C PHE A 92 21.19 1.47 18.67
N VAL A 93 19.87 1.36 18.91
CA VAL A 93 18.82 1.29 17.89
C VAL A 93 17.82 2.38 18.20
N LYS A 94 17.73 3.40 17.36
CA LYS A 94 16.77 4.48 17.48
C LYS A 94 15.48 4.11 16.76
N ALA A 95 14.34 4.21 17.43
CA ALA A 95 13.02 4.09 16.87
C ALA A 95 12.38 5.48 16.79
N THR A 96 12.02 5.93 15.60
CA THR A 96 11.29 7.18 15.39
C THR A 96 9.89 6.87 14.92
N PHE A 97 8.88 7.30 15.68
CA PHE A 97 7.46 7.14 15.34
C PHE A 97 6.87 8.47 14.89
N ASP A 98 6.21 8.46 13.73
CA ASP A 98 5.47 9.60 13.19
C ASP A 98 3.97 9.48 13.56
N PRO A 99 3.44 10.35 14.43
CA PRO A 99 2.05 10.33 14.87
C PRO A 99 1.06 10.96 13.87
N LYS A 100 1.53 11.57 12.79
CA LYS A 100 0.70 12.28 11.82
C LYS A 100 -0.41 11.42 11.25
N ASP A 101 -1.65 11.88 11.34
CA ASP A 101 -2.87 11.19 10.87
C ASP A 101 -3.08 9.79 11.52
N ARG A 102 -2.59 9.61 12.77
CA ARG A 102 -2.66 8.32 13.50
C ARG A 102 -3.13 8.49 14.94
N PRO A 103 -4.29 9.13 15.19
CA PRO A 103 -4.81 9.26 16.54
C PRO A 103 -5.16 7.91 17.15
N GLY A 104 -5.03 7.80 18.47
CA GLY A 104 -5.33 6.60 19.25
C GLY A 104 -4.09 5.84 19.68
N PHE A 105 -4.31 4.64 20.23
CA PHE A 105 -3.26 3.78 20.76
C PHE A 105 -2.40 3.18 19.66
N PHE A 106 -1.10 3.12 19.89
CA PHE A 106 -0.15 2.39 19.04
C PHE A 106 0.73 1.46 19.88
N ASP A 107 1.05 0.31 19.31
CA ASP A 107 2.05 -0.66 19.77
C ASP A 107 2.80 -1.15 18.52
N LYS A 108 4.11 -0.91 18.46
CA LYS A 108 4.94 -1.21 17.30
C LYS A 108 6.15 -2.02 17.70
N THR A 109 6.45 -3.04 16.90
CA THR A 109 7.63 -3.89 17.09
C THR A 109 8.73 -3.48 16.12
N ILE A 110 9.95 -3.44 16.61
CA ILE A 110 11.18 -3.25 15.86
C ILE A 110 12.02 -4.52 16.03
N THR A 111 12.29 -5.21 14.94
CA THR A 111 13.05 -6.45 14.93
C THR A 111 14.49 -6.17 14.53
N VAL A 112 15.43 -6.50 15.42
CA VAL A 112 16.87 -6.28 15.25
C VAL A 112 17.55 -7.59 14.90
N TYR A 113 18.21 -7.66 13.76
CA TYR A 113 18.99 -8.81 13.29
C TYR A 113 20.49 -8.52 13.43
N SER A 114 21.24 -9.40 14.10
CA SER A 114 22.67 -9.22 14.31
C SER A 114 23.46 -10.54 14.17
N ASN A 115 24.80 -10.45 14.30
CA ASN A 115 25.65 -11.62 14.46
C ASN A 115 25.81 -12.07 15.92
N ALA A 116 25.17 -11.35 16.86
CA ALA A 116 25.28 -11.63 18.30
C ALA A 116 24.27 -12.70 18.75
N LYS A 117 24.40 -13.14 20.00
CA LYS A 117 23.37 -13.91 20.69
C LYS A 117 22.58 -13.02 21.65
N PRO A 118 21.24 -13.07 21.58
CA PRO A 118 20.43 -13.72 20.55
C PRO A 118 20.60 -13.03 19.18
N THR A 119 20.43 -13.79 18.08
CA THR A 119 20.61 -13.28 16.70
C THR A 119 19.48 -12.35 16.25
N VAL A 120 18.33 -12.48 16.90
CA VAL A 120 17.13 -11.67 16.68
C VAL A 120 16.65 -11.15 18.02
N VAL A 121 16.40 -9.83 18.10
CA VAL A 121 15.83 -9.17 19.27
C VAL A 121 14.66 -8.33 18.83
N GLU A 122 13.54 -8.45 19.55
CA GLU A 122 12.38 -7.58 19.37
C GLU A 122 12.42 -6.45 20.41
N LEU A 123 12.25 -5.23 19.93
CA LEU A 123 12.07 -4.02 20.72
C LEU A 123 10.65 -3.52 20.48
N LYS A 124 10.05 -2.88 21.48
CA LYS A 124 8.69 -2.37 21.38
C LYS A 124 8.61 -0.90 21.75
N ILE A 125 7.81 -0.17 21.01
CA ILE A 125 7.38 1.19 21.36
C ILE A 125 5.86 1.23 21.41
N LYS A 126 5.30 1.88 22.40
CA LYS A 126 3.86 2.08 22.54
C LYS A 126 3.54 3.48 23.04
N GLY A 127 2.28 3.84 22.96
CA GLY A 127 1.76 5.10 23.45
C GLY A 127 0.36 5.39 22.91
N THR A 128 -0.14 6.58 23.21
CA THR A 128 -1.43 7.05 22.69
C THR A 128 -1.22 8.39 22.02
N VAL A 129 -1.69 8.53 20.78
CA VAL A 129 -1.66 9.80 20.05
C VAL A 129 -2.94 10.57 20.33
N GLU A 130 -2.79 11.74 20.94
CA GLU A 130 -3.84 12.77 20.97
C GLU A 130 -3.83 13.47 19.62
N GLY A 131 -4.87 13.19 18.81
CA GLY A 131 -5.01 13.74 17.47
C GLY A 131 -5.16 15.25 17.46
N LYS A 132 -4.69 15.87 16.38
CA LYS A 132 -4.94 17.28 16.12
C LYS A 132 -6.45 17.51 16.00
N ALA A 133 -6.97 18.57 16.65
CA ALA A 133 -8.34 19.01 16.43
C ALA A 133 -8.54 19.32 14.93
N ARG A 134 -9.38 18.55 14.25
CA ARG A 134 -9.68 18.77 12.84
C ARG A 134 -10.50 20.04 12.68
N THR A 135 -10.11 20.88 11.76
CA THR A 135 -10.87 22.02 11.31
C THR A 135 -11.80 21.64 10.16
N VAL A 136 -12.77 22.48 9.86
CA VAL A 136 -13.62 22.29 8.67
C VAL A 136 -12.78 22.26 7.39
N LEU A 137 -11.66 22.99 7.35
CA LEU A 137 -10.77 22.99 6.18
C LEU A 137 -9.97 21.69 6.03
N ASP A 138 -9.69 21.00 7.12
CA ASP A 138 -9.09 19.66 7.07
C ASP A 138 -10.10 18.62 6.54
N ASP A 139 -11.41 18.80 6.82
CA ASP A 139 -12.48 17.93 6.32
C ASP A 139 -12.85 18.22 4.86
N TYR A 140 -12.66 19.46 4.40
CA TYR A 140 -12.98 19.92 3.04
C TYR A 140 -11.77 20.62 2.41
N PRO A 141 -10.70 19.88 2.09
CA PRO A 141 -9.43 20.45 1.63
C PRO A 141 -9.50 21.07 0.24
N TYR A 142 -10.39 20.59 -0.64
CA TYR A 142 -10.45 21.05 -2.03
C TYR A 142 -11.37 22.27 -2.17
N GLU A 143 -10.81 23.41 -2.54
CA GLU A 143 -11.53 24.66 -2.71
C GLU A 143 -11.78 24.98 -4.19
N LEU A 144 -13.02 25.26 -4.53
CA LEU A 144 -13.38 25.82 -5.80
C LEU A 144 -13.23 27.35 -5.75
N ALA A 145 -12.95 27.98 -6.90
CA ALA A 145 -12.75 29.44 -6.98
C ALA A 145 -13.95 30.28 -6.52
N SER A 146 -15.10 29.66 -6.27
CA SER A 146 -16.29 30.26 -5.68
C SER A 146 -16.30 30.28 -4.16
N GLY A 147 -15.28 29.71 -3.49
CA GLY A 147 -15.24 29.51 -2.03
C GLY A 147 -16.02 28.29 -1.54
N LEU A 148 -16.62 27.53 -2.41
CA LEU A 148 -17.21 26.23 -2.08
C LEU A 148 -16.10 25.19 -1.90
N ARG A 149 -16.19 24.32 -0.90
CA ARG A 149 -15.15 23.32 -0.60
C ARG A 149 -15.71 21.91 -0.58
N LEU A 150 -14.91 20.98 -1.06
CA LEU A 150 -15.24 19.56 -1.18
C LEU A 150 -14.23 18.71 -0.38
N PRO A 151 -14.63 17.52 0.11
CA PRO A 151 -13.71 16.57 0.75
C PRO A 151 -12.89 15.76 -0.27
N LEU A 152 -13.26 15.80 -1.56
CA LEU A 152 -12.65 15.03 -2.65
C LEU A 152 -12.85 15.76 -3.98
N GLU A 153 -11.97 15.52 -4.95
CA GLU A 153 -12.04 16.06 -6.31
C GLU A 153 -12.75 15.13 -7.29
N HIS A 154 -13.05 13.90 -6.89
CA HIS A 154 -13.62 12.86 -7.73
C HIS A 154 -14.61 12.01 -6.93
N ILE A 155 -15.83 11.85 -7.45
CA ILE A 155 -16.86 10.99 -6.87
C ILE A 155 -16.68 9.56 -7.40
N SER A 156 -16.19 8.64 -6.54
CA SER A 156 -16.09 7.23 -6.89
C SER A 156 -17.23 6.44 -6.25
N LEU A 157 -18.14 5.93 -7.07
CA LEU A 157 -19.24 5.07 -6.63
C LEU A 157 -18.82 3.63 -6.35
N MET A 158 -17.49 3.35 -6.45
CA MET A 158 -16.91 2.04 -6.19
C MET A 158 -17.46 0.96 -7.14
N LYS A 159 -17.63 -0.27 -6.64
CA LYS A 159 -18.16 -1.40 -7.38
C LYS A 159 -19.67 -1.51 -7.25
N VAL A 160 -20.31 -1.94 -8.33
CA VAL A 160 -21.76 -2.17 -8.39
C VAL A 160 -22.07 -3.27 -9.41
N HIS A 161 -23.07 -4.09 -9.16
CA HIS A 161 -23.51 -5.09 -10.14
C HIS A 161 -24.38 -4.44 -11.22
N LYS A 162 -24.28 -4.99 -12.43
CA LYS A 162 -25.12 -4.54 -13.55
C LYS A 162 -26.59 -4.71 -13.21
N GLY A 163 -27.41 -3.69 -13.51
CA GLY A 163 -28.84 -3.65 -13.21
C GLY A 163 -29.18 -2.94 -11.90
N GLU A 164 -28.19 -2.65 -11.03
CA GLU A 164 -28.40 -1.96 -9.76
C GLU A 164 -28.26 -0.43 -9.89
N VAL A 165 -28.83 0.28 -8.90
CA VAL A 165 -28.60 1.71 -8.70
C VAL A 165 -27.65 1.89 -7.52
N LYS A 166 -26.51 2.52 -7.78
CA LYS A 166 -25.53 2.86 -6.74
C LYS A 166 -25.66 4.33 -6.39
N SER A 167 -25.77 4.61 -5.09
CA SER A 167 -25.82 5.97 -4.57
C SER A 167 -24.67 6.27 -3.62
N MET A 168 -24.24 7.53 -3.62
CA MET A 168 -23.21 8.07 -2.72
C MET A 168 -23.59 9.47 -2.28
N SER A 169 -23.25 9.80 -1.03
CA SER A 169 -23.40 11.14 -0.46
C SER A 169 -22.04 11.76 -0.23
N VAL A 170 -21.85 12.99 -0.70
CA VAL A 170 -20.61 13.76 -0.56
C VAL A 170 -20.93 15.09 0.12
N GLY A 171 -20.29 15.34 1.26
CA GLY A 171 -20.45 16.61 1.97
C GLY A 171 -19.85 17.78 1.18
N VAL A 172 -20.42 18.96 1.35
CA VAL A 172 -19.93 20.22 0.79
C VAL A 172 -19.95 21.28 1.88
N PHE A 173 -18.95 22.12 1.91
CA PHE A 173 -18.86 23.25 2.83
C PHE A 173 -18.79 24.58 2.07
N ASN A 174 -19.64 25.52 2.43
CA ASN A 174 -19.61 26.86 1.87
C ASN A 174 -18.72 27.80 2.71
N ASN A 175 -17.61 28.24 2.12
CA ASN A 175 -16.68 29.21 2.71
C ASN A 175 -16.62 30.52 1.88
N ALA A 176 -17.67 30.83 1.12
CA ALA A 176 -17.69 31.93 0.15
C ALA A 176 -17.97 33.32 0.78
N GLY A 177 -18.29 33.39 2.07
CA GLY A 177 -18.72 34.63 2.74
C GLY A 177 -20.15 35.05 2.40
N LYS A 178 -20.90 34.24 1.67
CA LYS A 178 -22.31 34.48 1.28
C LYS A 178 -23.04 33.17 1.04
N SER A 179 -24.35 33.21 0.94
CA SER A 179 -25.16 32.08 0.52
C SER A 179 -24.87 31.75 -0.95
N VAL A 180 -24.77 30.46 -1.30
CA VAL A 180 -24.36 29.97 -2.64
C VAL A 180 -25.38 28.99 -3.18
N ALA A 181 -25.81 29.19 -4.43
CA ALA A 181 -26.62 28.25 -5.17
C ALA A 181 -25.76 27.33 -6.05
N VAL A 182 -26.10 26.03 -6.06
CA VAL A 182 -25.39 25.00 -6.83
C VAL A 182 -26.38 24.26 -7.70
N SER A 183 -26.03 23.99 -8.96
CA SER A 183 -26.77 23.10 -9.85
C SER A 183 -25.83 22.17 -10.61
N PHE A 184 -26.39 21.15 -11.22
CA PHE A 184 -25.64 20.20 -12.05
C PHE A 184 -26.19 20.21 -13.46
N THR A 185 -25.30 20.24 -14.45
CA THR A 185 -25.62 20.15 -15.87
C THR A 185 -24.76 19.07 -16.53
N ASP A 186 -25.09 18.79 -17.80
CA ASP A 186 -24.36 17.77 -18.58
C ASP A 186 -24.39 16.38 -17.94
N LEU A 187 -25.52 16.04 -17.26
CA LEU A 187 -25.72 14.74 -16.63
C LEU A 187 -26.17 13.72 -17.66
N PRO A 188 -25.43 12.61 -17.87
CA PRO A 188 -25.96 11.46 -18.59
C PRO A 188 -27.27 10.96 -17.97
N ALA A 189 -28.18 10.42 -18.78
CA ALA A 189 -29.50 9.97 -18.30
C ALA A 189 -29.45 8.95 -17.14
N TYR A 190 -28.36 8.21 -17.04
CA TYR A 190 -28.12 7.22 -15.99
C TYR A 190 -27.48 7.80 -14.72
N ILE A 191 -27.15 9.10 -14.69
CA ILE A 191 -26.62 9.78 -13.51
C ILE A 191 -27.65 10.80 -13.01
N LYS A 192 -27.96 10.72 -11.71
CA LYS A 192 -28.76 11.73 -11.03
C LYS A 192 -27.93 12.37 -9.92
N MET A 193 -27.95 13.69 -9.87
CA MET A 193 -27.27 14.46 -8.82
C MET A 193 -28.22 15.52 -8.27
N ALA A 194 -28.19 15.65 -6.95
CA ALA A 194 -28.91 16.70 -6.23
C ALA A 194 -28.01 17.19 -5.07
N ILE A 195 -28.27 18.38 -4.58
CA ILE A 195 -27.59 18.93 -3.40
C ILE A 195 -28.63 19.55 -2.44
N GLU A 196 -28.48 19.27 -1.16
CA GLU A 196 -29.38 19.75 -0.13
C GLU A 196 -28.58 20.15 1.14
N PRO A 197 -28.91 21.26 1.82
CA PRO A 197 -29.90 22.27 1.48
C PRO A 197 -29.47 23.18 0.32
N GLN A 198 -30.44 23.85 -0.32
CA GLN A 198 -30.28 24.84 -1.36
C GLN A 198 -31.07 26.11 -1.04
N PRO A 199 -30.48 27.32 -1.16
CA PRO A 199 -29.04 27.59 -1.33
C PRO A 199 -28.26 27.20 -0.08
N ILE A 200 -26.94 27.02 -0.19
CA ILE A 200 -26.07 26.68 0.93
C ILE A 200 -25.71 27.98 1.66
N PRO A 201 -26.08 28.17 2.95
CA PRO A 201 -25.74 29.38 3.67
C PRO A 201 -24.21 29.53 3.86
N ASP A 202 -23.75 30.76 4.11
CA ASP A 202 -22.33 30.97 4.47
C ASP A 202 -21.95 30.17 5.71
N LYS A 203 -20.73 29.55 5.67
CA LYS A 203 -20.26 28.59 6.69
C LYS A 203 -21.18 27.39 6.89
N GLY A 204 -22.15 27.20 6.00
CA GLY A 204 -23.07 26.06 6.01
C GLY A 204 -22.49 24.82 5.31
N LYS A 205 -23.07 23.67 5.66
CA LYS A 205 -22.81 22.39 5.01
C LYS A 205 -24.01 21.98 4.17
N ALA A 206 -23.75 21.29 3.08
CA ALA A 206 -24.73 20.63 2.23
C ALA A 206 -24.23 19.23 1.85
N THR A 207 -25.10 18.44 1.25
CA THR A 207 -24.77 17.09 0.78
C THR A 207 -25.14 16.95 -0.67
N ILE A 208 -24.16 16.62 -1.50
CA ILE A 208 -24.39 16.11 -2.86
C ILE A 208 -24.82 14.65 -2.76
N LYS A 209 -25.99 14.34 -3.30
CA LYS A 209 -26.49 12.97 -3.50
C LYS A 209 -26.25 12.61 -4.95
N ALA A 210 -25.34 11.68 -5.22
CA ALA A 210 -25.06 11.18 -6.56
C ALA A 210 -25.59 9.73 -6.67
N ALA A 211 -26.32 9.43 -7.76
CA ALA A 211 -26.81 8.09 -8.04
C ALA A 211 -26.50 7.71 -9.49
N TYR A 212 -26.04 6.49 -9.70
CA TYR A 212 -25.72 5.91 -11.00
C TYR A 212 -26.59 4.67 -11.23
N ASN A 213 -27.36 4.67 -12.31
CA ASN A 213 -28.24 3.57 -12.70
C ASN A 213 -27.55 2.69 -13.76
N THR A 214 -27.01 1.54 -13.34
CA THR A 214 -26.28 0.64 -14.22
C THR A 214 -27.16 -0.15 -15.19
N ALA A 215 -28.48 -0.17 -14.99
CA ALA A 215 -29.43 -0.73 -15.95
C ALA A 215 -29.52 0.14 -17.22
N MET A 216 -29.32 1.45 -17.10
CA MET A 216 -29.36 2.39 -18.22
C MET A 216 -28.01 2.55 -18.93
N ASN A 217 -26.89 2.20 -18.26
CA ASN A 217 -25.57 2.13 -18.85
C ASN A 217 -25.07 0.69 -18.82
N GLY A 218 -24.93 0.07 -19.98
CA GLY A 218 -24.55 -1.33 -20.15
C GLY A 218 -23.06 -1.65 -20.13
N GLU A 219 -22.20 -0.67 -19.97
CA GLU A 219 -20.75 -0.84 -20.04
C GLU A 219 -20.17 -1.50 -18.77
N TYR A 220 -19.69 -2.75 -18.90
CA TYR A 220 -18.94 -3.42 -17.83
C TYR A 220 -17.55 -2.79 -17.62
N GLY A 221 -17.00 -2.95 -16.43
CA GLY A 221 -15.68 -2.43 -16.03
C GLY A 221 -15.75 -0.98 -15.57
N LEU A 222 -14.61 -0.28 -15.64
CA LEU A 222 -14.48 1.10 -15.18
C LEU A 222 -15.13 2.07 -16.15
N ASN A 223 -16.17 2.77 -15.68
CA ASN A 223 -16.81 3.88 -16.38
C ASN A 223 -16.39 5.18 -15.72
N LYS A 224 -15.98 6.17 -16.50
CA LYS A 224 -15.57 7.50 -16.07
C LYS A 224 -16.41 8.53 -16.80
N GLU A 225 -17.08 9.37 -16.04
CA GLU A 225 -17.95 10.43 -16.54
C GLU A 225 -17.45 11.77 -16.03
N GLN A 226 -17.75 12.82 -16.77
CA GLN A 226 -17.52 14.19 -16.33
C GLN A 226 -18.85 14.91 -16.28
N VAL A 227 -19.24 15.37 -15.11
CA VAL A 227 -20.45 16.17 -14.93
C VAL A 227 -20.06 17.61 -14.62
N THR A 228 -20.90 18.55 -15.00
CA THR A 228 -20.67 19.95 -14.72
C THR A 228 -21.44 20.38 -13.47
N MET A 229 -20.71 20.81 -12.45
CA MET A 229 -21.27 21.50 -11.30
C MET A 229 -21.21 23.02 -11.56
N VAL A 230 -22.33 23.70 -11.48
CA VAL A 230 -22.44 25.14 -11.65
C VAL A 230 -22.63 25.80 -10.30
N VAL A 231 -21.72 26.71 -9.95
CA VAL A 231 -21.74 27.45 -8.69
C VAL A 231 -21.70 28.94 -9.02
N GLU A 232 -22.77 29.67 -8.69
CA GLU A 232 -22.87 31.11 -9.01
C GLU A 232 -22.56 31.40 -10.51
N GLY A 233 -23.05 30.57 -11.41
CA GLY A 233 -22.82 30.69 -12.86
C GLY A 233 -21.44 30.22 -13.35
N LYS A 234 -20.49 29.92 -12.48
CA LYS A 234 -19.19 29.33 -12.85
C LYS A 234 -19.30 27.83 -12.95
N LYS A 235 -18.71 27.26 -14.02
CA LYS A 235 -18.72 25.84 -14.30
C LYS A 235 -17.46 25.16 -13.76
N TYR A 236 -17.65 24.02 -13.11
CA TYR A 236 -16.58 23.16 -12.59
C TYR A 236 -16.84 21.74 -13.05
N THR A 237 -15.81 21.12 -13.61
CA THR A 237 -15.87 19.69 -13.97
C THR A 237 -15.70 18.85 -12.73
N LEU A 238 -16.65 17.95 -12.48
CA LEU A 238 -16.62 16.99 -11.39
C LEU A 238 -16.55 15.58 -11.97
N PRO A 239 -15.40 14.90 -11.87
CA PRO A 239 -15.27 13.54 -12.35
C PRO A 239 -16.11 12.58 -11.49
N VAL A 240 -16.81 11.65 -12.14
CA VAL A 240 -17.59 10.59 -11.50
C VAL A 240 -17.13 9.26 -12.08
N SER A 241 -16.92 8.24 -11.23
CA SER A 241 -16.61 6.91 -11.73
C SER A 241 -17.38 5.82 -11.01
N VAL A 242 -17.58 4.71 -11.72
CA VAL A 242 -18.18 3.49 -11.21
C VAL A 242 -17.53 2.29 -11.88
N PHE A 243 -17.32 1.22 -11.14
CA PHE A 243 -16.88 -0.06 -11.70
C PHE A 243 -18.07 -1.01 -11.74
N ILE A 244 -18.56 -1.32 -12.95
CA ILE A 244 -19.72 -2.21 -13.15
C ILE A 244 -19.19 -3.63 -13.35
N GLU A 245 -19.61 -4.53 -12.47
CA GLU A 245 -19.23 -5.95 -12.51
C GLU A 245 -20.46 -6.86 -12.65
N GLU A 246 -20.23 -8.08 -13.12
CA GLU A 246 -21.26 -9.11 -13.17
C GLU A 246 -21.49 -9.71 -11.76
N ASP A 247 -22.72 -10.12 -11.46
CA ASP A 247 -23.02 -10.81 -10.19
C ASP A 247 -22.76 -12.31 -10.34
N PHE A 248 -21.69 -12.78 -9.70
CA PHE A 248 -21.29 -14.19 -9.72
C PHE A 248 -21.83 -15.02 -8.55
N LYS A 249 -22.74 -14.46 -7.71
CA LYS A 249 -23.21 -15.14 -6.50
C LYS A 249 -23.88 -16.49 -6.75
N ASN A 250 -24.51 -16.65 -7.91
CA ASN A 250 -25.26 -17.86 -8.28
C ASN A 250 -24.48 -18.78 -9.24
N ILE A 251 -23.19 -18.51 -9.48
CA ILE A 251 -22.37 -19.34 -10.36
C ILE A 251 -21.62 -20.37 -9.50
N ASP A 252 -21.83 -21.65 -9.83
CA ASP A 252 -21.08 -22.75 -9.21
C ASP A 252 -19.60 -22.66 -9.64
N PRO A 253 -18.64 -22.48 -8.72
CA PRO A 253 -17.22 -22.40 -9.05
C PRO A 253 -16.67 -23.65 -9.74
N ALA A 254 -17.32 -24.82 -9.56
CA ALA A 254 -16.89 -26.07 -10.18
C ALA A 254 -17.18 -26.09 -11.69
N THR A 255 -18.27 -25.46 -12.11
CA THR A 255 -18.72 -25.41 -13.51
C THR A 255 -18.47 -24.06 -14.18
N ALA A 256 -18.02 -23.06 -13.45
CA ALA A 256 -17.78 -21.71 -13.92
C ALA A 256 -16.88 -21.65 -15.16
N PRO A 257 -17.07 -20.67 -16.05
CA PRO A 257 -16.12 -20.41 -17.13
C PRO A 257 -14.77 -20.03 -16.52
N ARG A 258 -13.68 -20.41 -17.19
CA ARG A 258 -12.32 -20.07 -16.75
C ARG A 258 -11.54 -19.52 -17.91
N ILE A 259 -10.94 -18.37 -17.68
CA ILE A 259 -10.07 -17.72 -18.68
C ILE A 259 -8.63 -18.12 -18.48
N GLU A 260 -7.98 -18.53 -19.53
CA GLU A 260 -6.55 -18.82 -19.58
C GLU A 260 -5.93 -18.13 -20.80
N ALA A 261 -4.75 -17.54 -20.60
CA ALA A 261 -3.96 -16.97 -21.69
C ALA A 261 -2.69 -17.77 -21.89
N ASP A 262 -2.28 -17.97 -23.16
CA ASP A 262 -1.05 -18.68 -23.53
C ASP A 262 0.21 -18.04 -22.92
N LYS A 263 0.18 -16.73 -22.66
CA LYS A 263 1.24 -15.97 -22.01
C LYS A 263 0.65 -14.80 -21.23
N ARG A 264 1.32 -14.37 -20.17
CA ARG A 264 0.87 -13.26 -19.30
C ARG A 264 1.52 -11.92 -19.62
N TYR A 265 2.62 -11.93 -20.33
CA TYR A 265 3.32 -10.71 -20.76
C TYR A 265 4.00 -10.94 -22.11
N HIS A 266 4.29 -9.84 -22.79
CA HIS A 266 5.09 -9.81 -24.00
C HIS A 266 6.07 -8.65 -23.91
N ASN A 267 7.35 -8.93 -24.22
CA ASN A 267 8.38 -7.91 -24.29
C ASN A 267 8.68 -7.64 -25.77
N PHE A 268 8.38 -6.44 -26.23
CA PHE A 268 8.66 -6.00 -27.60
C PHE A 268 10.14 -5.68 -27.84
N GLY A 269 10.99 -5.70 -26.78
CA GLY A 269 12.38 -5.34 -26.87
C GLY A 269 12.57 -3.84 -27.14
N HIS A 270 13.64 -3.49 -27.87
CA HIS A 270 13.91 -2.12 -28.26
C HIS A 270 13.23 -1.83 -29.59
N THR A 271 12.22 -0.93 -29.57
CA THR A 271 11.49 -0.52 -30.77
C THR A 271 11.80 0.91 -31.13
N PRO A 272 12.03 1.24 -32.43
CA PRO A 272 12.18 2.61 -32.87
C PRO A 272 10.93 3.46 -32.55
N ALA A 273 11.13 4.75 -32.29
CA ALA A 273 10.01 5.67 -32.09
C ALA A 273 9.07 5.68 -33.31
N ALA A 274 7.78 5.75 -33.06
CA ALA A 274 6.69 5.75 -34.05
C ALA A 274 6.52 4.44 -34.86
N GLN A 275 7.17 3.33 -34.48
CA GLN A 275 6.89 2.03 -35.07
C GLN A 275 5.73 1.36 -34.33
N VAL A 276 4.67 1.01 -35.04
CA VAL A 276 3.58 0.19 -34.51
C VAL A 276 4.08 -1.25 -34.37
N VAL A 277 4.06 -1.78 -33.18
CA VAL A 277 4.36 -3.20 -32.91
C VAL A 277 3.11 -3.91 -32.40
N SER A 278 2.98 -5.17 -32.73
CA SER A 278 1.81 -5.96 -32.35
C SER A 278 2.18 -7.30 -31.72
N CYS A 279 1.35 -7.76 -30.80
CA CYS A 279 1.44 -9.05 -30.17
C CYS A 279 0.06 -9.71 -30.14
N THR A 280 0.01 -11.01 -30.31
CA THR A 280 -1.22 -11.79 -30.20
C THR A 280 -1.13 -12.73 -29.01
N TYR A 281 -2.17 -12.75 -28.19
CA TYR A 281 -2.39 -13.71 -27.12
C TYR A 281 -3.51 -14.67 -27.53
N GLN A 282 -3.41 -15.92 -27.14
CA GLN A 282 -4.49 -16.88 -27.25
C GLN A 282 -5.25 -16.95 -25.93
N ILE A 283 -6.49 -16.52 -25.95
CA ILE A 283 -7.38 -16.56 -24.78
C ILE A 283 -8.29 -17.78 -24.93
N LYS A 284 -8.23 -18.68 -23.97
CA LYS A 284 -8.98 -19.95 -23.97
C LYS A 284 -9.95 -20.02 -22.80
N ASN A 285 -11.14 -20.56 -23.03
CA ASN A 285 -12.04 -20.98 -21.98
C ASN A 285 -11.69 -22.39 -21.54
N THR A 286 -11.08 -22.54 -20.36
CA THR A 286 -10.77 -23.86 -19.76
C THR A 286 -11.83 -24.30 -18.74
N GLY A 287 -12.91 -23.55 -18.59
CA GLY A 287 -14.06 -23.88 -17.75
C GLY A 287 -15.07 -24.80 -18.44
N GLN A 288 -16.19 -25.07 -17.75
CA GLN A 288 -17.22 -26.00 -18.22
C GLN A 288 -18.46 -25.30 -18.82
N THR A 289 -18.59 -23.99 -18.61
CA THR A 289 -19.69 -23.18 -19.17
C THR A 289 -19.14 -22.13 -20.14
N PRO A 290 -19.98 -21.55 -21.02
CA PRO A 290 -19.54 -20.50 -21.93
C PRO A 290 -18.96 -19.28 -21.21
N LEU A 291 -17.84 -18.78 -21.69
CA LEU A 291 -17.17 -17.56 -21.23
C LEU A 291 -17.59 -16.39 -22.12
N THR A 292 -18.13 -15.34 -21.51
CA THR A 292 -18.42 -14.08 -22.19
C THR A 292 -17.44 -12.99 -21.74
N ILE A 293 -16.71 -12.38 -22.66
CA ILE A 293 -15.79 -11.27 -22.41
C ILE A 293 -16.52 -9.95 -22.71
N HIS A 294 -16.98 -9.28 -21.68
CA HIS A 294 -17.81 -8.08 -21.82
C HIS A 294 -17.01 -6.89 -22.33
N ARG A 295 -15.79 -6.70 -21.82
CA ARG A 295 -14.94 -5.55 -22.16
C ARG A 295 -13.46 -5.93 -22.21
N ILE A 296 -12.76 -5.32 -23.17
CA ILE A 296 -11.31 -5.41 -23.30
C ILE A 296 -10.82 -3.97 -23.44
N TYR A 297 -9.85 -3.57 -22.66
CA TYR A 297 -9.31 -2.20 -22.72
C TYR A 297 -7.85 -2.16 -22.25
N SER A 298 -7.16 -1.11 -22.64
CA SER A 298 -5.85 -0.71 -22.10
C SER A 298 -5.98 0.54 -21.25
N ASN A 299 -5.16 0.70 -20.23
CA ASN A 299 -5.01 1.94 -19.48
C ASN A 299 -4.11 2.96 -20.20
N ASP A 300 -3.40 2.54 -21.24
CA ASP A 300 -2.57 3.41 -22.08
C ASP A 300 -3.31 3.68 -23.40
N GLU A 301 -3.61 4.94 -23.70
CA GLU A 301 -4.35 5.38 -24.88
C GLU A 301 -3.62 5.06 -26.20
N ARG A 302 -2.30 4.84 -26.15
CA ARG A 302 -1.48 4.44 -27.30
C ARG A 302 -1.63 2.96 -27.63
N VAL A 303 -2.21 2.17 -26.72
CA VAL A 303 -2.37 0.72 -26.89
C VAL A 303 -3.79 0.39 -27.27
N THR A 304 -3.96 -0.19 -28.45
CA THR A 304 -5.25 -0.71 -28.93
C THR A 304 -5.32 -2.22 -28.72
N VAL A 305 -6.50 -2.70 -28.36
CA VAL A 305 -6.75 -4.13 -28.10
C VAL A 305 -7.98 -4.58 -28.87
N GLU A 306 -7.85 -5.70 -29.56
CA GLU A 306 -8.93 -6.29 -30.36
C GLU A 306 -8.98 -7.80 -30.14
N MET A 307 -10.19 -8.36 -30.14
CA MET A 307 -10.39 -9.79 -29.98
C MET A 307 -11.30 -10.34 -31.07
N THR A 308 -10.94 -11.48 -31.62
CA THR A 308 -11.67 -12.09 -32.76
C THR A 308 -13.07 -12.57 -32.37
N ARG A 309 -13.27 -13.00 -31.15
CA ARG A 309 -14.57 -13.39 -30.57
C ARG A 309 -14.61 -13.09 -29.09
N LYS A 310 -15.75 -12.64 -28.59
CA LYS A 310 -15.97 -12.35 -27.16
C LYS A 310 -16.74 -13.44 -26.41
N GLU A 311 -17.28 -14.44 -27.14
CA GLU A 311 -17.96 -15.58 -26.55
C GLU A 311 -17.21 -16.85 -26.92
N LEU A 312 -16.80 -17.63 -25.91
CA LEU A 312 -16.02 -18.86 -26.04
C LEU A 312 -16.73 -20.01 -25.33
N LYS A 313 -17.11 -21.04 -26.07
CA LYS A 313 -17.58 -22.30 -25.47
C LYS A 313 -16.45 -22.99 -24.69
N PRO A 314 -16.76 -23.95 -23.82
CA PRO A 314 -15.77 -24.79 -23.18
C PRO A 314 -14.73 -25.34 -24.17
N GLY A 315 -13.46 -25.15 -23.88
CA GLY A 315 -12.34 -25.57 -24.73
C GLY A 315 -12.00 -24.66 -25.92
N GLU A 316 -12.87 -23.71 -26.29
CA GLU A 316 -12.59 -22.77 -27.40
C GLU A 316 -11.57 -21.70 -27.01
N ALA A 317 -10.87 -21.22 -28.03
CA ALA A 317 -9.94 -20.12 -27.91
C ALA A 317 -10.22 -19.00 -28.94
N ALA A 318 -9.78 -17.79 -28.63
CA ALA A 318 -9.81 -16.65 -29.51
C ALA A 318 -8.51 -15.84 -29.41
N ALA A 319 -8.15 -15.19 -30.51
CA ALA A 319 -6.98 -14.33 -30.55
C ALA A 319 -7.31 -12.93 -30.00
N LEU A 320 -6.51 -12.46 -29.06
CA LEU A 320 -6.47 -11.10 -28.55
C LEU A 320 -5.23 -10.41 -29.13
N LYS A 321 -5.44 -9.46 -30.02
CA LYS A 321 -4.38 -8.66 -30.63
C LYS A 321 -4.19 -7.37 -29.87
N VAL A 322 -2.92 -7.06 -29.58
CA VAL A 322 -2.49 -5.82 -28.90
C VAL A 322 -1.55 -5.09 -29.86
N ASN A 323 -1.83 -3.81 -30.14
CA ASN A 323 -0.99 -2.93 -30.95
C ASN A 323 -0.61 -1.70 -30.13
N THR A 324 0.63 -1.21 -30.31
CA THR A 324 1.15 -0.03 -29.59
C THR A 324 1.55 1.05 -30.56
#